data_bbce5da87ecfa1a0a0f398cb49c064b3
#
_entry.id   bbce5da87ecfa1a0a0f398cb49c064b3
#
_cell.length_a   1.000
_cell.length_b   1.000
_cell.length_c   1.000
_cell.angle_alpha   90.00
_cell.angle_beta   90.00
_cell.angle_gamma   90.00
#
_symmetry.space_group_name_H-M   'P 1'
#
loop_
_entity.id
_entity.type
_entity.pdbx_description
1 polymer ?
#
loop_
_entity_poly.entity_id
_entity_poly.type
_entity_poly.pdbx_seq_one_letter_code
_entity_poly.pdbx_strand_id
1 'polypeptide(L)'
;MSLLNSNYIILKEHNLLIEYHSGSLDLDSYINFVTRTTLDPLFSENMNYYIDLSNVVITASIDDIRKYNDFTEENFKSERRRRVALITNSPNQMVFATLFKNSNTQKLKEIEVFSTKESAFEWLNCSLNKNEFLSILSELKKDS
;
A
#
# COMPACT_ATOMS: atom_id res chain seq x y z
N MET A 1 18.08 12.76 7.12
CA MET A 1 16.80 12.25 6.59
C MET A 1 16.79 10.72 6.71
N SER A 2 15.77 10.15 7.32
CA SER A 2 15.71 8.68 7.47
C SER A 2 15.29 8.02 6.16
N LEU A 3 15.93 6.89 5.86
CA LEU A 3 15.55 6.08 4.72
C LEU A 3 14.15 5.47 4.95
N LEU A 4 13.52 5.02 3.89
CA LEU A 4 12.27 4.29 4.00
C LEU A 4 12.47 2.99 4.78
N ASN A 5 11.70 2.82 5.83
CA ASN A 5 11.68 1.62 6.64
C ASN A 5 10.31 0.96 6.44
N SER A 6 10.30 -0.27 5.95
CA SER A 6 9.08 -0.94 5.53
C SER A 6 8.96 -2.32 6.15
N ASN A 7 7.74 -2.65 6.52
CA ASN A 7 7.40 -3.98 6.99
C ASN A 7 6.07 -4.40 6.36
N TYR A 8 5.86 -5.70 6.19
CA TYR A 8 4.65 -6.18 5.55
C TYR A 8 4.30 -7.59 6.01
N ILE A 9 3.06 -7.97 5.78
CA ILE A 9 2.59 -9.33 5.94
C ILE A 9 1.62 -9.68 4.81
N ILE A 10 1.71 -10.89 4.31
CA ILE A 10 0.78 -11.43 3.32
C ILE A 10 -0.12 -12.45 3.99
N LEU A 11 -1.42 -12.17 3.97
CA LEU A 11 -2.45 -13.06 4.52
C LEU A 11 -3.16 -13.72 3.33
N LYS A 12 -2.58 -14.78 2.83
CA LYS A 12 -3.06 -15.46 1.61
C LYS A 12 -4.51 -15.92 1.74
N GLU A 13 -4.88 -16.43 2.91
CA GLU A 13 -6.23 -16.93 3.18
C GLU A 13 -7.28 -15.82 3.13
N HIS A 14 -6.87 -14.58 3.33
CA HIS A 14 -7.74 -13.40 3.31
C HIS A 14 -7.54 -12.53 2.07
N ASN A 15 -6.68 -12.98 1.15
CA ASN A 15 -6.35 -12.25 -0.09
C ASN A 15 -5.93 -10.81 0.18
N LEU A 16 -5.06 -10.63 1.19
CA LEU A 16 -4.71 -9.30 1.69
C LEU A 16 -3.20 -9.19 1.95
N LEU A 17 -2.59 -8.12 1.45
CA LEU A 17 -1.23 -7.73 1.80
C LEU A 17 -1.31 -6.44 2.60
N ILE A 18 -0.70 -6.41 3.79
CA ILE A 18 -0.67 -5.26 4.67
C ILE A 18 0.75 -4.71 4.72
N GLU A 19 0.91 -3.42 4.43
CA GLU A 19 2.20 -2.72 4.44
C GLU A 19 2.20 -1.62 5.48
N TYR A 20 3.30 -1.51 6.21
CA TYR A 20 3.57 -0.39 7.09
C TYR A 20 4.88 0.27 6.69
N HIS A 21 4.88 1.59 6.55
CA HIS A 21 6.04 2.37 6.15
C HIS A 21 6.30 3.53 7.09
N SER A 22 7.59 3.83 7.31
CA SER A 22 8.04 5.03 8.02
C SER A 22 9.31 5.56 7.35
N GLY A 23 9.71 6.79 7.70
CA GLY A 23 10.86 7.43 7.10
C GLY A 23 10.50 8.15 5.81
N SER A 24 11.43 8.27 4.89
CA SER A 24 11.26 9.02 3.64
C SER A 24 10.76 8.11 2.52
N LEU A 25 9.63 8.46 1.93
CA LEU A 25 9.07 7.70 0.81
C LEU A 25 9.53 8.33 -0.50
N ASP A 26 10.48 7.66 -1.16
CA ASP A 26 10.94 8.01 -2.50
C ASP A 26 10.62 6.85 -3.46
N LEU A 27 10.71 7.14 -4.76
CA LEU A 27 10.35 6.17 -5.78
C LEU A 27 11.21 4.91 -5.74
N ASP A 28 12.54 5.09 -5.71
CA ASP A 28 13.46 3.95 -5.80
C ASP A 28 13.32 3.03 -4.59
N SER A 29 13.20 3.59 -3.39
CA SER A 29 13.02 2.80 -2.17
C SER A 29 11.72 2.01 -2.20
N TYR A 30 10.65 2.64 -2.70
CA TYR A 30 9.35 1.95 -2.77
C TYR A 30 9.36 0.86 -3.83
N ILE A 31 9.96 1.09 -5.00
CA ILE A 31 10.10 0.06 -6.04
C ILE A 31 10.92 -1.13 -5.52
N ASN A 32 11.99 -0.85 -4.77
CA ASN A 32 12.78 -1.92 -4.16
C ASN A 32 11.96 -2.75 -3.18
N PHE A 33 11.12 -2.10 -2.39
CA PHE A 33 10.22 -2.78 -1.47
C PHE A 33 9.21 -3.65 -2.22
N VAL A 34 8.56 -3.10 -3.24
CA VAL A 34 7.57 -3.84 -4.05
C VAL A 34 8.23 -5.04 -4.72
N THR A 35 9.41 -4.86 -5.30
CA THR A 35 10.16 -5.96 -5.93
C THR A 35 10.43 -7.07 -4.91
N ARG A 36 10.80 -6.72 -3.69
CA ARG A 36 11.04 -7.68 -2.62
C ARG A 36 9.77 -8.46 -2.24
N THR A 37 8.62 -7.76 -2.14
CA THR A 37 7.36 -8.44 -1.81
C THR A 37 6.92 -9.42 -2.89
N THR A 38 7.21 -9.12 -4.16
CA THR A 38 6.84 -10.02 -5.27
C THR A 38 7.63 -11.32 -5.28
N LEU A 39 8.76 -11.36 -4.59
CA LEU A 39 9.56 -12.58 -4.45
C LEU A 39 9.07 -13.48 -3.31
N ASP A 40 8.14 -12.99 -2.49
CA ASP A 40 7.57 -13.78 -1.42
C ASP A 40 6.68 -14.88 -2.01
N PRO A 41 6.85 -16.16 -1.58
CA PRO A 41 6.04 -17.27 -2.11
C PRO A 41 4.53 -17.09 -1.92
N LEU A 42 4.10 -16.27 -0.95
CA LEU A 42 2.69 -16.02 -0.70
C LEU A 42 2.10 -14.92 -1.57
N PHE A 43 2.93 -14.20 -2.32
CA PHE A 43 2.49 -13.07 -3.13
C PHE A 43 1.60 -13.53 -4.29
N SER A 44 0.57 -12.73 -4.59
CA SER A 44 -0.26 -12.87 -5.79
C SER A 44 -0.61 -11.47 -6.32
N GLU A 45 -0.60 -11.32 -7.63
CA GLU A 45 -0.96 -10.04 -8.28
C GLU A 45 -2.43 -9.66 -8.07
N ASN A 46 -3.25 -10.58 -7.61
CA ASN A 46 -4.70 -10.39 -7.42
C ASN A 46 -5.08 -10.02 -5.98
N MET A 47 -4.11 -9.72 -5.14
CA MET A 47 -4.38 -9.38 -3.75
C MET A 47 -4.90 -7.97 -3.56
N ASN A 48 -5.71 -7.79 -2.53
CA ASN A 48 -6.04 -6.47 -2.00
C ASN A 48 -4.87 -5.96 -1.14
N TYR A 49 -4.75 -4.64 -1.02
CA TYR A 49 -3.66 -4.00 -0.31
C TYR A 49 -4.17 -3.03 0.73
N TYR A 50 -3.58 -3.09 1.91
CA TYR A 50 -3.68 -2.05 2.92
C TYR A 50 -2.29 -1.44 3.08
N ILE A 51 -2.14 -0.15 2.74
CA ILE A 51 -0.84 0.51 2.71
C ILE A 51 -0.86 1.70 3.68
N ASP A 52 -0.15 1.59 4.79
CA ASP A 52 -0.08 2.63 5.81
C ASP A 52 1.05 3.62 5.49
N LEU A 53 0.68 4.81 5.07
CA LEU A 53 1.60 5.91 4.78
C LEU A 53 1.58 6.99 5.86
N SER A 54 0.90 6.76 6.97
CA SER A 54 0.68 7.78 8.00
C SER A 54 1.97 8.24 8.70
N ASN A 55 3.03 7.45 8.63
CA ASN A 55 4.30 7.76 9.28
C ASN A 55 5.45 8.04 8.29
N VAL A 56 5.13 8.28 7.03
CA VAL A 56 6.16 8.63 6.04
C VAL A 56 6.22 10.14 5.79
N VAL A 57 7.41 10.61 5.43
CA VAL A 57 7.60 11.91 4.80
C VAL A 57 7.69 11.67 3.30
N ILE A 58 6.80 12.30 2.53
CA ILE A 58 6.78 12.12 1.08
C ILE A 58 7.91 12.95 0.46
N THR A 59 8.87 12.28 -0.15
CA THR A 59 9.94 12.92 -0.91
C THR A 59 9.84 12.63 -2.41
N ALA A 60 8.96 11.70 -2.79
CA ALA A 60 8.65 11.42 -4.19
C ALA A 60 7.93 12.61 -4.83
N SER A 61 8.20 12.84 -6.11
CA SER A 61 7.57 13.92 -6.88
C SER A 61 6.29 13.42 -7.56
N ILE A 62 5.54 14.37 -8.11
CA ILE A 62 4.34 14.04 -8.91
C ILE A 62 4.76 13.22 -10.15
N ASP A 63 5.87 13.56 -10.78
CA ASP A 63 6.37 12.79 -11.92
C ASP A 63 6.74 11.35 -11.55
N ASP A 64 7.15 11.12 -10.31
CA ASP A 64 7.46 9.77 -9.81
C ASP A 64 6.21 8.90 -9.76
N ILE A 65 5.02 9.47 -9.59
CA ILE A 65 3.76 8.73 -9.65
C ILE A 65 3.60 8.08 -11.04
N ARG A 66 3.87 8.85 -12.10
CA ARG A 66 3.80 8.34 -13.47
C ARG A 66 4.82 7.21 -13.68
N LYS A 67 6.04 7.41 -13.20
CA LYS A 67 7.09 6.40 -13.32
C LYS A 67 6.71 5.11 -12.59
N TYR A 68 6.11 5.23 -11.42
CA TYR A 68 5.66 4.07 -10.67
C TYR A 68 4.53 3.34 -11.39
N ASN A 69 3.57 4.07 -11.95
CA ASN A 69 2.49 3.48 -12.73
C ASN A 69 3.01 2.74 -13.96
N ASP A 70 4.00 3.31 -14.67
CA ASP A 70 4.64 2.64 -15.80
C ASP A 70 5.31 1.34 -15.36
N PHE A 71 6.01 1.38 -14.22
CA PHE A 71 6.63 0.18 -13.65
C PHE A 71 5.61 -0.91 -13.34
N THR A 72 4.48 -0.56 -12.72
CA THR A 72 3.45 -1.54 -12.36
C THR A 72 2.75 -2.10 -13.59
N GLU A 73 2.50 -1.30 -14.61
CA GLU A 73 1.89 -1.75 -15.85
C GLU A 73 2.80 -2.74 -16.61
N GLU A 74 4.11 -2.54 -16.56
CA GLU A 74 5.07 -3.43 -17.20
C GLU A 74 5.26 -4.75 -16.46
N ASN A 75 5.15 -4.74 -15.13
CA ASN A 75 5.56 -5.87 -14.29
C ASN A 75 4.40 -6.64 -13.65
N PHE A 76 3.19 -6.07 -13.59
CA PHE A 76 2.05 -6.70 -12.92
C PHE A 76 0.83 -6.68 -13.80
N LYS A 77 0.19 -7.85 -13.94
CA LYS A 77 -1.06 -8.00 -14.69
C LYS A 77 -2.05 -8.75 -13.83
N SER A 78 -2.97 -8.03 -13.22
CA SER A 78 -4.05 -8.63 -12.46
C SER A 78 -5.24 -8.90 -13.38
N GLU A 79 -5.82 -10.08 -13.25
CA GLU A 79 -7.02 -10.47 -13.98
C GLU A 79 -8.28 -10.34 -13.13
N ARG A 80 -8.14 -9.93 -11.88
CA ARG A 80 -9.25 -9.81 -10.93
C ARG A 80 -9.34 -8.40 -10.38
N ARG A 81 -10.54 -8.02 -9.96
CA ARG A 81 -10.75 -6.78 -9.23
C ARG A 81 -9.99 -6.83 -7.92
N ARG A 82 -9.28 -5.74 -7.62
CA ARG A 82 -8.57 -5.60 -6.36
C ARG A 82 -8.73 -4.19 -5.82
N ARG A 83 -8.65 -4.08 -4.51
CA ARG A 83 -8.77 -2.81 -3.80
C ARG A 83 -7.46 -2.46 -3.11
N VAL A 84 -7.06 -1.21 -3.23
CA VAL A 84 -5.87 -0.67 -2.61
C VAL A 84 -6.30 0.46 -1.68
N ALA A 85 -6.16 0.28 -0.38
CA ALA A 85 -6.47 1.29 0.62
C ALA A 85 -5.18 1.99 1.04
N LEU A 86 -5.14 3.31 0.91
CA LEU A 86 -4.00 4.14 1.32
C LEU A 86 -4.39 4.90 2.59
N ILE A 87 -3.57 4.78 3.64
CA ILE A 87 -3.83 5.42 4.92
C ILE A 87 -2.90 6.61 5.08
N THR A 88 -3.49 7.78 5.34
CA THR A 88 -2.77 9.04 5.50
C THR A 88 -3.25 9.76 6.75
N ASN A 89 -2.42 10.64 7.34
CA ASN A 89 -2.82 11.45 8.48
C ASN A 89 -2.32 12.90 8.41
N SER A 90 -1.80 13.33 7.26
CA SER A 90 -1.35 14.69 7.06
C SER A 90 -1.80 15.22 5.69
N PRO A 91 -1.90 16.56 5.52
CA PRO A 91 -2.30 17.12 4.23
C PRO A 91 -1.37 16.73 3.07
N ASN A 92 -0.06 16.73 3.29
CA ASN A 92 0.90 16.37 2.24
C ASN A 92 0.73 14.92 1.79
N GLN A 93 0.55 14.01 2.73
CA GLN A 93 0.29 12.61 2.42
C GLN A 93 -1.03 12.46 1.66
N MET A 94 -2.07 13.15 2.10
CA MET A 94 -3.38 13.07 1.47
C MET A 94 -3.36 13.58 0.04
N VAL A 95 -2.69 14.70 -0.22
CA VAL A 95 -2.56 15.25 -1.58
C VAL A 95 -1.84 14.25 -2.47
N PHE A 96 -0.71 13.72 -2.03
CA PHE A 96 0.06 12.75 -2.80
C PHE A 96 -0.75 11.49 -3.10
N ALA A 97 -1.41 10.93 -2.08
CA ALA A 97 -2.22 9.73 -2.22
C ALA A 97 -3.40 9.95 -3.17
N THR A 98 -4.03 11.13 -3.11
CA THR A 98 -5.14 11.49 -3.99
C THR A 98 -4.67 11.61 -5.45
N LEU A 99 -3.50 12.20 -5.67
CA LEU A 99 -2.92 12.29 -7.01
C LEU A 99 -2.61 10.88 -7.55
N PHE A 100 -2.10 10.02 -6.70
CA PHE A 100 -1.84 8.63 -7.07
C PHE A 100 -3.15 7.91 -7.45
N LYS A 101 -4.18 8.05 -6.63
CA LYS A 101 -5.50 7.48 -6.92
C LYS A 101 -6.02 7.97 -8.27
N ASN A 102 -5.96 9.28 -8.52
CA ASN A 102 -6.50 9.87 -9.75
C ASN A 102 -5.69 9.54 -11.00
N SER A 103 -4.43 9.14 -10.84
CA SER A 103 -3.57 8.73 -11.95
C SER A 103 -3.79 7.28 -12.39
N ASN A 104 -4.59 6.53 -11.66
CA ASN A 104 -4.82 5.11 -11.93
C ASN A 104 -5.62 4.93 -13.21
N THR A 105 -5.08 4.14 -14.16
CA THR A 105 -5.73 3.81 -15.43
C THR A 105 -6.15 2.34 -15.50
N GLN A 106 -5.84 1.55 -14.49
CA GLN A 106 -6.18 0.12 -14.47
C GLN A 106 -7.63 -0.09 -14.01
N LYS A 107 -8.46 -0.64 -14.90
CA LYS A 107 -9.90 -0.79 -14.64
C LYS A 107 -10.22 -1.72 -13.48
N LEU A 108 -9.40 -2.75 -13.26
CA LEU A 108 -9.64 -3.74 -12.20
C LEU A 108 -9.03 -3.35 -10.85
N LYS A 109 -8.33 -2.23 -10.80
CA LYS A 109 -7.68 -1.73 -9.58
C LYS A 109 -8.44 -0.51 -9.06
N GLU A 110 -9.03 -0.65 -7.89
CA GLU A 110 -9.69 0.46 -7.19
C GLU A 110 -8.77 0.97 -6.09
N ILE A 111 -8.51 2.28 -6.08
CA ILE A 111 -7.65 2.93 -5.08
C ILE A 111 -8.51 3.90 -4.29
N GLU A 112 -8.42 3.87 -2.96
CA GLU A 112 -9.12 4.81 -2.10
C GLU A 112 -8.21 5.29 -0.97
N VAL A 113 -8.42 6.53 -0.52
CA VAL A 113 -7.61 7.17 0.52
C VAL A 113 -8.44 7.31 1.78
N PHE A 114 -7.86 6.92 2.91
CA PHE A 114 -8.54 6.94 4.21
C PHE A 114 -7.67 7.64 5.27
N SER A 115 -8.34 8.29 6.22
CA SER A 115 -7.68 8.88 7.38
C SER A 115 -7.73 7.98 8.62
N THR A 116 -8.52 6.91 8.58
CA THR A 116 -8.63 5.96 9.70
C THR A 116 -8.46 4.53 9.19
N LYS A 117 -7.83 3.71 10.03
CA LYS A 117 -7.66 2.28 9.74
C LYS A 117 -8.99 1.53 9.71
N GLU A 118 -9.94 1.96 10.54
CA GLU A 118 -11.27 1.32 10.61
C GLU A 118 -12.03 1.48 9.30
N SER A 119 -12.06 2.69 8.73
CA SER A 119 -12.74 2.94 7.46
C SER A 119 -12.10 2.16 6.32
N ALA A 120 -10.77 2.09 6.30
CA ALA A 120 -10.05 1.33 5.29
C ALA A 120 -10.36 -0.16 5.39
N PHE A 121 -10.36 -0.70 6.60
CA PHE A 121 -10.65 -2.10 6.83
C PHE A 121 -12.08 -2.47 6.33
N GLU A 122 -13.05 -1.63 6.66
CA GLU A 122 -14.43 -1.86 6.21
C GLU A 122 -14.55 -1.82 4.69
N TRP A 123 -13.90 -0.84 4.06
CA TRP A 123 -13.94 -0.72 2.60
C TRP A 123 -13.29 -1.90 1.90
N LEU A 124 -12.21 -2.46 2.44
CA LEU A 124 -11.53 -3.61 1.86
C LEU A 124 -12.41 -4.85 1.86
N ASN A 125 -13.35 -4.94 2.79
CA ASN A 125 -14.33 -6.03 2.87
C ASN A 125 -13.69 -7.42 2.78
N CYS A 126 -12.60 -7.60 3.51
CA CYS A 126 -11.88 -8.88 3.54
C CYS A 126 -12.48 -9.80 4.61
N SER A 127 -12.13 -11.09 4.54
CA SER A 127 -12.63 -12.11 5.49
C SER A 127 -11.92 -12.09 6.84
N LEU A 128 -10.91 -11.26 7.00
CA LEU A 128 -10.14 -11.17 8.25
C LEU A 128 -10.99 -10.56 9.36
N ASN A 129 -10.84 -11.08 10.57
CA ASN A 129 -11.49 -10.51 11.75
C ASN A 129 -10.87 -9.16 12.11
N LYS A 130 -11.71 -8.19 12.50
CA LYS A 130 -11.26 -6.83 12.79
C LYS A 130 -10.23 -6.79 13.94
N ASN A 131 -10.44 -7.55 15.00
CA ASN A 131 -9.51 -7.57 16.12
C ASN A 131 -8.15 -8.15 15.73
N GLU A 132 -8.14 -9.18 14.89
CA GLU A 132 -6.90 -9.72 14.34
C GLU A 132 -6.20 -8.70 13.45
N PHE A 133 -6.96 -7.99 12.62
CA PHE A 133 -6.41 -6.92 11.77
C PHE A 133 -5.71 -5.86 12.61
N LEU A 134 -6.35 -5.36 13.65
CA LEU A 134 -5.77 -4.34 14.52
C LEU A 134 -4.52 -4.85 15.24
N SER A 135 -4.53 -6.11 15.67
CA SER A 135 -3.38 -6.73 16.30
C SER A 135 -2.19 -6.84 15.32
N ILE A 136 -2.45 -7.23 14.08
CA ILE A 136 -1.43 -7.33 13.04
C ILE A 136 -0.81 -5.96 12.77
N LEU A 137 -1.62 -4.91 12.66
CA LEU A 137 -1.10 -3.55 12.46
C LEU A 137 -0.18 -3.12 13.60
N SER A 138 -0.57 -3.42 14.82
CA SER A 138 0.25 -3.11 16.00
C SER A 138 1.60 -3.83 15.95
N GLU A 139 1.61 -5.10 15.59
CA GLU A 139 2.84 -5.88 15.47
C GLU A 139 3.76 -5.36 14.35
N LEU A 140 3.20 -4.99 13.20
CA LEU A 140 3.99 -4.45 12.10
C LEU A 140 4.69 -3.15 12.49
N LYS A 141 4.05 -2.30 13.28
CA LYS A 141 4.66 -1.07 13.79
C LYS A 141 5.80 -1.34 14.75
N LYS A 142 5.66 -2.33 15.62
CA LYS A 142 6.69 -2.68 16.60
C LYS A 142 7.95 -3.23 15.95
N ASP A 143 7.79 -4.00 14.89
CA ASP A 143 8.89 -4.70 14.23
C ASP A 143 9.61 -3.84 13.18
N SER A 144 9.15 -2.61 13.00
CA SER A 144 9.74 -1.71 12.00
C SER A 144 10.76 -0.73 12.60
#